data_6e53036e0fc9775d751022ca26ed2298
#
_entry.id   6e53036e0fc9775d751022ca26ed2298
#
_cell.length_a   1.000
_cell.length_b   1.000
_cell.length_c   1.000
_cell.angle_alpha   90.00
_cell.angle_beta   90.00
_cell.angle_gamma   90.00
#
_symmetry.space_group_name_H-M   'P 1'
#
loop_
_entity.id
_entity.type
_entity.pdbx_description
1 polymer ?
#
loop_
_entity_poly.entity_id
_entity_poly.type
_entity_poly.pdbx_seq_one_letter_code
_entity_poly.pdbx_strand_id
1 'polypeptide(L)'
;MTFDRLKWTYRAWRYRQRLERQEIRLLLRHLAAGDVAVDVGAHKGAYTYWMRRAVGASGKVYAFEPQPSLAAGLRALAAGSGFDNVVVENLGLSSAAGTLTLNVPGGGPSPGASFEPSRSAL
;
A
#
# COMPACT_ATOMS: atom_id res chain seq x y z
N MET A 1 -18.92 10.28 -3.09
CA MET A 1 -17.78 9.52 -2.49
C MET A 1 -18.31 8.21 -1.94
N THR A 2 -17.70 7.10 -2.29
CA THR A 2 -18.10 5.78 -1.78
C THR A 2 -17.68 5.62 -0.32
N PHE A 3 -18.36 4.70 0.39
CA PHE A 3 -18.02 4.37 1.77
C PHE A 3 -16.59 3.83 1.91
N ASP A 4 -16.14 3.03 0.98
CA ASP A 4 -14.78 2.49 0.99
C ASP A 4 -13.73 3.59 0.80
N ARG A 5 -14.00 4.56 -0.05
CA ARG A 5 -13.13 5.71 -0.23
C ARG A 5 -13.04 6.56 1.03
N LEU A 6 -14.15 6.74 1.75
CA LEU A 6 -14.16 7.42 3.04
C LEU A 6 -13.29 6.69 4.07
N LYS A 7 -13.42 5.37 4.16
CA LYS A 7 -12.60 4.55 5.05
C LYS A 7 -11.11 4.66 4.71
N TRP A 8 -10.78 4.65 3.44
CA TRP A 8 -9.40 4.79 2.98
C TRP A 8 -8.83 6.15 3.38
N THR A 9 -9.57 7.22 3.10
CA THR A 9 -9.19 8.58 3.47
C THR A 9 -8.99 8.72 4.98
N TYR A 10 -9.93 8.21 5.77
CA TYR A 10 -9.86 8.24 7.23
C TYR A 10 -8.60 7.50 7.74
N ARG A 11 -8.35 6.30 7.22
CA ARG A 11 -7.17 5.51 7.59
C ARG A 11 -5.88 6.23 7.23
N ALA A 12 -5.81 6.82 6.06
CA ALA A 12 -4.64 7.55 5.60
C ALA A 12 -4.33 8.75 6.52
N TRP A 13 -5.35 9.50 6.89
CA TRP A 13 -5.18 10.62 7.83
C TRP A 13 -4.80 10.15 9.22
N ARG A 14 -5.36 9.03 9.68
CA ARG A 14 -5.00 8.47 10.98
C ARG A 14 -3.53 8.06 11.04
N TYR A 15 -3.01 7.46 9.97
CA TYR A 15 -1.59 7.13 9.87
C TYR A 15 -0.72 8.37 9.91
N ARG A 16 -1.10 9.40 9.17
CA ARG A 16 -0.35 10.65 9.13
C ARG A 16 -0.34 11.36 10.49
N GLN A 17 -1.45 11.36 11.20
CA GLN A 17 -1.57 12.15 12.42
C GLN A 17 -1.19 11.41 13.70
N ARG A 18 -1.28 10.07 13.71
CA ARG A 18 -1.12 9.31 14.96
C ARG A 18 -0.18 8.11 14.87
N LEU A 19 -0.39 7.23 13.89
CA LEU A 19 0.27 5.92 13.87
C LEU A 19 1.70 5.99 13.33
N GLU A 20 1.91 6.70 12.23
CA GLU A 20 3.22 6.81 11.57
C GLU A 20 3.47 8.24 11.10
N ARG A 21 3.32 9.17 12.03
CA ARG A 21 3.37 10.60 11.77
C ARG A 21 4.70 11.06 11.19
N GLN A 22 5.80 10.59 11.78
CA GLN A 22 7.14 11.01 11.36
C GLN A 22 7.51 10.45 9.99
N GLU A 23 7.17 9.18 9.75
CA GLU A 23 7.45 8.47 8.51
C GLU A 23 6.71 9.12 7.34
N ILE A 24 5.44 9.44 7.51
CA ILE A 24 4.66 10.10 6.46
C ILE A 24 5.13 11.53 6.26
N ARG A 25 5.49 12.24 7.32
CA ARG A 25 6.06 13.59 7.20
C ARG A 25 7.35 13.57 6.38
N LEU A 26 8.24 12.60 6.65
CA LEU A 26 9.48 12.43 5.92
C LEU A 26 9.22 12.12 4.44
N LEU A 27 8.29 11.21 4.18
CA LEU A 27 7.87 10.86 2.82
C LEU A 27 7.40 12.10 2.05
N LEU A 28 6.50 12.88 2.64
CA LEU A 28 5.93 14.07 2.00
C LEU A 28 6.96 15.19 1.75
N ARG A 29 8.03 15.24 2.54
CA ARG A 29 9.14 16.18 2.31
C ARG A 29 9.95 15.83 1.07
N HIS A 30 10.05 14.55 0.72
CA HIS A 30 10.93 14.07 -0.34
C HIS A 30 10.21 13.81 -1.66
N LEU A 31 8.87 13.85 -1.67
CA LEU A 31 8.09 13.67 -2.89
C LEU A 31 7.59 15.01 -3.41
N ALA A 32 7.71 15.18 -4.71
CA ALA A 32 7.22 16.35 -5.43
C ALA A 32 6.29 15.95 -6.56
N ALA A 33 5.51 16.90 -7.03
CA ALA A 33 4.64 16.69 -8.20
C ALA A 33 5.43 16.18 -9.40
N GLY A 34 4.97 15.14 -10.05
CA GLY A 34 5.62 14.51 -11.18
C GLY A 34 6.58 13.38 -10.83
N ASP A 35 6.88 13.17 -9.56
CA ASP A 35 7.76 12.08 -9.14
C ASP A 35 7.13 10.69 -9.34
N VAL A 36 7.99 9.68 -9.32
CA VAL A 36 7.58 8.28 -9.26
C VAL A 36 7.85 7.76 -7.86
N ALA A 37 6.82 7.22 -7.22
CA ALA A 37 6.92 6.64 -5.88
C ALA A 37 6.63 5.15 -5.93
N VAL A 38 7.28 4.40 -5.03
CA VAL A 38 7.10 2.95 -4.91
C VAL A 38 6.70 2.63 -3.47
N ASP A 39 5.58 1.94 -3.31
CA ASP A 39 5.06 1.49 -2.02
C ASP A 39 5.20 -0.03 -1.94
N VAL A 40 6.14 -0.50 -1.14
CA VAL A 40 6.41 -1.92 -0.97
C VAL A 40 5.67 -2.42 0.27
N GLY A 41 4.79 -3.41 0.09
CA GLY A 41 3.92 -3.87 1.16
C GLY A 41 2.80 -2.87 1.41
N ALA A 42 2.10 -2.49 0.35
CA ALA A 42 1.10 -1.40 0.39
C ALA A 42 -0.06 -1.66 1.35
N HIS A 43 -0.38 -2.92 1.62
CA HIS A 43 -1.44 -3.34 2.52
C HIS A 43 -2.79 -2.68 2.14
N LYS A 44 -3.40 -1.92 3.04
CA LYS A 44 -4.66 -1.22 2.78
C LYS A 44 -4.47 0.15 2.14
N GLY A 45 -3.23 0.55 1.88
CA GLY A 45 -2.91 1.71 1.04
C GLY A 45 -2.84 3.05 1.75
N ALA A 46 -2.53 3.08 3.05
CA ALA A 46 -2.37 4.35 3.77
C ALA A 46 -1.23 5.20 3.17
N TYR A 47 -0.07 4.58 2.92
CA TYR A 47 1.06 5.26 2.28
C TYR A 47 0.79 5.55 0.80
N THR A 48 0.19 4.61 0.09
CA THR A 48 -0.20 4.82 -1.32
C THR A 48 -1.05 6.08 -1.49
N TYR A 49 -1.99 6.32 -0.57
CA TYR A 49 -2.83 7.51 -0.57
C TYR A 49 -1.98 8.79 -0.55
N TRP A 50 -1.03 8.89 0.39
CA TRP A 50 -0.18 10.08 0.54
C TRP A 50 0.81 10.24 -0.60
N MET A 51 1.37 9.12 -1.09
CA MET A 51 2.24 9.14 -2.26
C MET A 51 1.52 9.71 -3.47
N ARG A 52 0.30 9.23 -3.74
CA ARG A 52 -0.50 9.74 -4.87
C ARG A 52 -0.80 11.23 -4.73
N ARG A 53 -1.13 11.69 -3.54
CA ARG A 53 -1.36 13.11 -3.32
C ARG A 53 -0.11 13.95 -3.54
N ALA A 54 1.03 13.46 -3.11
CA ALA A 54 2.29 14.17 -3.25
C ALA A 54 2.76 14.24 -4.71
N VAL A 55 2.71 13.13 -5.44
CA VAL A 55 3.18 13.10 -6.84
C VAL A 55 2.16 13.70 -7.81
N GLY A 56 0.90 13.77 -7.40
CA GLY A 56 -0.18 14.36 -8.20
C GLY A 56 -0.52 13.55 -9.45
N ALA A 57 -1.32 14.15 -10.33
CA ALA A 57 -1.74 13.51 -11.56
C ALA A 57 -0.61 13.33 -12.58
N SER A 58 0.43 14.17 -12.50
CA SER A 58 1.59 14.08 -13.39
C SER A 58 2.63 13.07 -12.94
N GLY A 59 2.54 12.56 -11.70
CA GLY A 59 3.44 11.54 -11.19
C GLY A 59 2.88 10.14 -11.36
N LYS A 60 3.53 9.17 -10.70
CA LYS A 60 3.11 7.79 -10.74
C LYS A 60 3.41 7.09 -9.41
N VAL A 61 2.55 6.18 -9.00
CA VAL A 61 2.76 5.34 -7.83
C VAL A 61 2.66 3.87 -8.23
N TYR A 62 3.68 3.10 -7.87
CA TYR A 62 3.65 1.65 -7.98
C TYR A 62 3.48 1.07 -6.59
N ALA A 63 2.39 0.38 -6.34
CA ALA A 63 2.07 -0.26 -5.07
C ALA A 63 2.18 -1.78 -5.20
N PHE A 64 3.05 -2.38 -4.41
CA PHE A 64 3.28 -3.82 -4.41
C PHE A 64 2.67 -4.42 -3.16
N GLU A 65 1.71 -5.34 -3.33
CA GLU A 65 1.05 -6.02 -2.22
C GLU A 65 0.86 -7.50 -2.55
N PRO A 66 1.53 -8.42 -1.80
CA PRO A 66 1.45 -9.84 -2.10
C PRO A 66 0.12 -10.49 -1.72
N GLN A 67 -0.65 -9.93 -0.78
CA GLN A 67 -1.93 -10.51 -0.38
C GLN A 67 -3.00 -10.18 -1.43
N PRO A 68 -3.58 -11.19 -2.12
CA PRO A 68 -4.45 -10.95 -3.28
C PRO A 68 -5.67 -10.09 -2.96
N SER A 69 -6.33 -10.32 -1.82
CA SER A 69 -7.53 -9.56 -1.45
C SER A 69 -7.22 -8.10 -1.16
N LEU A 70 -6.08 -7.80 -0.56
CA LEU A 70 -5.64 -6.43 -0.31
C LEU A 70 -5.25 -5.72 -1.59
N ALA A 71 -4.53 -6.39 -2.48
CA ALA A 71 -4.16 -5.83 -3.78
C ALA A 71 -5.41 -5.51 -4.61
N ALA A 72 -6.37 -6.43 -4.66
CA ALA A 72 -7.64 -6.22 -5.38
C ALA A 72 -8.43 -5.06 -4.78
N GLY A 73 -8.52 -4.97 -3.45
CA GLY A 73 -9.20 -3.88 -2.76
C GLY A 73 -8.55 -2.53 -3.05
N LEU A 74 -7.23 -2.45 -2.99
CA LEU A 74 -6.50 -1.21 -3.26
C LEU A 74 -6.64 -0.79 -4.72
N ARG A 75 -6.60 -1.75 -5.65
CA ARG A 75 -6.81 -1.48 -7.08
C ARG A 75 -8.19 -0.90 -7.33
N ALA A 76 -9.23 -1.45 -6.69
CA ALA A 76 -10.60 -0.94 -6.80
C ALA A 76 -10.73 0.47 -6.22
N LEU A 77 -10.10 0.74 -5.07
CA LEU A 77 -10.10 2.07 -4.45
C LEU A 77 -9.43 3.11 -5.34
N ALA A 78 -8.29 2.78 -5.92
CA ALA A 78 -7.57 3.68 -6.81
C ALA A 78 -8.40 4.00 -8.06
N ALA A 79 -8.97 2.98 -8.69
CA ALA A 79 -9.83 3.14 -9.86
C ALA A 79 -11.07 3.98 -9.54
N GLY A 80 -11.76 3.68 -8.43
CA GLY A 80 -12.95 4.41 -8.00
C GLY A 80 -12.67 5.84 -7.57
N SER A 81 -11.43 6.18 -7.28
CA SER A 81 -10.99 7.53 -6.91
C SER A 81 -10.46 8.34 -8.11
N GLY A 82 -10.44 7.74 -9.31
CA GLY A 82 -9.86 8.37 -10.48
C GLY A 82 -8.33 8.43 -10.43
N PHE A 83 -7.69 7.60 -9.64
CA PHE A 83 -6.24 7.53 -9.51
C PHE A 83 -5.66 6.54 -10.53
N ASP A 84 -5.82 6.84 -11.80
CA ASP A 84 -5.37 6.00 -12.92
C ASP A 84 -3.85 5.89 -13.03
N ASN A 85 -3.10 6.77 -12.36
CA ASN A 85 -1.65 6.71 -12.25
C ASN A 85 -1.13 5.91 -11.04
N VAL A 86 -2.00 5.25 -10.31
CA VAL A 86 -1.64 4.28 -9.26
C VAL A 86 -1.73 2.88 -9.86
N VAL A 87 -0.58 2.21 -9.96
CA VAL A 87 -0.49 0.85 -10.49
C VAL A 87 -0.31 -0.10 -9.31
N VAL A 88 -1.28 -0.97 -9.10
CA VAL A 88 -1.24 -1.96 -8.02
C VAL A 88 -0.85 -3.32 -8.59
N GLU A 89 0.26 -3.85 -8.06
CA GLU A 89 0.78 -5.16 -8.46
C GLU A 89 0.63 -6.15 -7.30
N ASN A 90 -0.01 -7.28 -7.57
CA ASN A 90 -0.16 -8.37 -6.59
C ASN A 90 1.13 -9.20 -6.56
N LEU A 91 2.19 -8.58 -6.05
CA LEU A 91 3.53 -9.15 -6.02
C LEU A 91 4.23 -8.77 -4.71
N GLY A 92 5.11 -9.64 -4.23
CA GLY A 92 6.10 -9.29 -3.24
C GLY A 92 7.43 -8.99 -3.92
N LEU A 93 8.28 -8.21 -3.26
CA LEU A 93 9.63 -7.95 -3.74
C LEU A 93 10.64 -8.82 -3.01
N SER A 94 11.60 -9.36 -3.76
CA SER A 94 12.65 -10.23 -3.26
C SER A 94 13.94 -9.97 -4.02
N SER A 95 15.05 -10.49 -3.51
CA SER A 95 16.36 -10.40 -4.16
C SER A 95 16.47 -11.26 -5.43
N ALA A 96 15.52 -12.18 -5.65
CA ALA A 96 15.50 -13.06 -6.82
C ALA A 96 14.06 -13.22 -7.34
N ALA A 97 13.93 -13.38 -8.64
CA ALA A 97 12.65 -13.71 -9.26
C ALA A 97 12.25 -15.14 -8.91
N GLY A 98 10.95 -15.36 -8.70
CA GLY A 98 10.41 -16.67 -8.37
C GLY A 98 9.07 -16.60 -7.70
N THR A 99 8.63 -17.72 -7.18
CA THR A 99 7.39 -17.85 -6.44
C THR A 99 7.68 -18.32 -5.02
N LEU A 100 7.13 -17.61 -4.04
CA LEU A 100 7.27 -17.94 -2.62
C LEU A 100 5.89 -18.16 -2.00
N THR A 101 5.85 -19.05 -0.99
CA THR A 101 4.61 -19.26 -0.24
C THR A 101 4.39 -18.11 0.72
N LEU A 102 3.21 -17.50 0.64
CA LEU A 102 2.80 -16.44 1.55
C LEU A 102 2.04 -17.04 2.74
N ASN A 103 2.55 -16.85 3.93
CA ASN A 103 1.90 -17.28 5.17
C ASN A 103 1.10 -16.13 5.75
N VAL A 104 -0.23 -16.30 5.86
CA VAL A 104 -1.12 -15.28 6.39
C VAL A 104 -1.74 -15.80 7.69
N PRO A 105 -1.31 -15.28 8.85
CA PRO A 105 -1.88 -15.70 10.14
C PRO A 105 -3.40 -15.47 10.20
N GLY A 106 -4.14 -16.45 10.71
CA GLY A 106 -5.59 -16.39 10.81
C GLY A 106 -6.35 -16.61 9.51
N GLY A 107 -5.67 -16.95 8.41
CA GLY A 107 -6.31 -17.28 7.12
C GLY A 107 -6.89 -16.09 6.35
N GLY A 108 -6.78 -14.87 6.86
CA GLY A 108 -7.27 -13.65 6.21
C GLY A 108 -6.16 -12.60 6.06
N PRO A 109 -6.43 -11.46 5.39
CA PRO A 109 -5.44 -10.41 5.23
C PRO A 109 -4.86 -9.96 6.58
N SER A 110 -3.56 -9.89 6.68
CA SER A 110 -2.89 -9.63 7.94
C SER A 110 -1.56 -8.89 7.73
N PRO A 111 -1.24 -7.89 8.57
CA PRO A 111 0.09 -7.28 8.57
C PRO A 111 1.19 -8.25 9.01
N GLY A 112 0.83 -9.38 9.62
CA GLY A 112 1.76 -10.45 9.98
C GLY A 112 2.04 -11.44 8.86
N ALA A 113 1.52 -11.23 7.63
CA ALA A 113 1.79 -12.09 6.49
C ALA A 113 3.29 -12.05 6.13
N SER A 114 3.85 -13.21 5.82
CA SER A 114 5.27 -13.32 5.46
C SER A 114 5.50 -14.44 4.46
N PHE A 115 6.64 -14.41 3.78
CA PHE A 115 7.05 -15.45 2.84
C PHE A 115 7.82 -16.60 3.50
N GLU A 116 8.01 -16.54 4.80
CA GLU A 116 8.68 -17.60 5.57
C GLU A 116 7.75 -18.08 6.69
N PRO A 117 7.94 -19.31 7.20
CA PRO A 117 7.19 -19.79 8.35
C PRO A 117 7.37 -18.85 9.54
N SER A 118 6.28 -18.59 10.24
CA SER A 118 6.30 -17.74 11.43
C SER A 118 7.12 -18.40 12.53
N ARG A 119 8.07 -17.67 13.09
CA ARG A 119 8.85 -18.12 14.23
C ARG A 119 7.99 -18.29 15.50
N SER A 120 6.86 -17.63 15.55
CA SER A 120 5.92 -17.77 16.69
C SER A 120 5.18 -19.11 16.72
N ALA A 121 5.29 -19.91 15.65
CA ALA A 121 4.74 -21.26 15.60
C ALA A 121 5.65 -22.30 16.25
N LEU A 122 6.78 -21.91 16.74
CA LEU A 122 7.72 -22.75 17.51
C LEU A 122 7.44 -22.59 19.02
#